data_83d12bcee6226c63df6e6e4078ad9ab8
#
_entry.id   83d12bcee6226c63df6e6e4078ad9ab8
#
_cell.length_a   1.000
_cell.length_b   1.000
_cell.length_c   1.000
_cell.angle_alpha   90.00
_cell.angle_beta   90.00
_cell.angle_gamma   90.00
#
_symmetry.space_group_name_H-M   'P 1'
#
loop_
_entity.id
_entity.type
_entity.pdbx_description
1 polymer ?
#
loop_
_entity_poly.entity_id
_entity_poly.type
_entity_poly.pdbx_seq_one_letter_code
_entity_poly.pdbx_strand_id
1 'polypeptide(L)'
;PLAKPSKVEEETFYVKVVKTKRHEYTPSSDAYGKIVSSRIGDLRFGVSGRVNFISNSFLNGAYVKNGQILAKLDQTRFLLEIKKLNFETQELASQLDIRKRQIKRYKSMLSTKVISQNKYDNELILLSKNKSDFNRSKIILEKAKQDLSDTILRAKYNGRLYNVKINKGQFISSNEKLANIFSTEDLSLIHI
;
A
#
# COMPACT_ATOMS: atom_id res chain seq x y z
N PRO A 1 -55.33 17.54 99.39
CA PRO A 1 -55.51 18.18 98.11
C PRO A 1 -54.64 17.44 97.06
N LEU A 2 -55.41 16.84 96.14
CA LEU A 2 -54.79 16.11 95.00
C LEU A 2 -54.28 17.10 93.98
N ALA A 3 -53.00 17.00 93.61
CA ALA A 3 -52.41 17.81 92.62
C ALA A 3 -52.99 17.42 91.20
N LYS A 4 -53.39 18.45 90.46
CA LYS A 4 -53.84 18.21 89.05
C LYS A 4 -52.64 17.84 88.19
N PRO A 5 -52.82 16.89 87.28
CA PRO A 5 -51.74 16.55 86.36
C PRO A 5 -51.47 17.70 85.37
N SER A 6 -50.21 18.09 85.23
CA SER A 6 -49.78 19.09 84.28
C SER A 6 -49.99 18.57 82.85
N LYS A 7 -50.59 19.35 82.01
CA LYS A 7 -50.78 19.04 80.57
C LYS A 7 -49.44 19.16 79.93
N VAL A 8 -48.94 18.00 79.41
CA VAL A 8 -47.76 17.99 78.58
C VAL A 8 -48.13 18.55 77.22
N GLU A 9 -47.58 19.69 76.87
CA GLU A 9 -47.68 20.25 75.52
C GLU A 9 -46.90 19.35 74.59
N GLU A 10 -47.58 18.69 73.68
CA GLU A 10 -46.90 17.94 72.58
C GLU A 10 -46.28 18.98 71.62
N GLU A 11 -44.94 19.03 71.57
CA GLU A 11 -44.22 19.80 70.57
C GLU A 11 -44.42 19.12 69.20
N THR A 12 -45.16 19.74 68.30
CA THR A 12 -45.39 19.33 66.94
C THR A 12 -44.28 19.83 66.04
N PHE A 13 -43.47 18.92 65.57
CA PHE A 13 -42.44 19.24 64.56
C PHE A 13 -43.01 19.14 63.14
N TYR A 14 -42.92 20.19 62.36
CA TYR A 14 -43.29 20.17 60.94
C TYR A 14 -42.12 19.68 60.12
N VAL A 15 -42.25 18.48 59.52
CA VAL A 15 -41.24 17.93 58.61
C VAL A 15 -41.75 18.01 57.19
N LYS A 16 -40.92 18.51 56.29
CA LYS A 16 -41.20 18.52 54.86
C LYS A 16 -40.91 17.14 54.26
N VAL A 17 -41.93 16.39 53.93
CA VAL A 17 -41.76 15.08 53.27
C VAL A 17 -41.92 15.19 51.76
N VAL A 18 -41.05 14.51 51.05
CA VAL A 18 -41.13 14.39 49.60
C VAL A 18 -41.47 12.92 49.27
N LYS A 19 -42.54 12.75 48.52
CA LYS A 19 -42.93 11.43 48.04
C LYS A 19 -41.94 10.93 47.03
N THR A 20 -41.20 9.85 47.31
CA THR A 20 -40.26 9.24 46.38
C THR A 20 -41.02 8.62 45.23
N LYS A 21 -40.61 8.94 44.00
CA LYS A 21 -41.06 8.26 42.77
C LYS A 21 -39.90 7.45 42.23
N ARG A 22 -40.19 6.26 41.76
CA ARG A 22 -39.21 5.42 41.06
C ARG A 22 -38.93 6.08 39.71
N HIS A 23 -37.71 6.52 39.47
CA HIS A 23 -37.21 6.99 38.18
C HIS A 23 -36.12 6.03 37.71
N GLU A 24 -36.17 5.70 36.44
CA GLU A 24 -34.98 5.09 35.80
C GLU A 24 -33.90 6.18 35.76
N TYR A 25 -32.81 5.91 36.44
CA TYR A 25 -31.63 6.77 36.46
C TYR A 25 -30.56 6.11 35.58
N THR A 26 -30.25 6.75 34.43
CA THR A 26 -29.11 6.38 33.61
C THR A 26 -27.92 7.22 34.04
N PRO A 27 -26.93 6.64 34.74
CA PRO A 27 -25.75 7.39 35.12
C PRO A 27 -24.99 7.81 33.87
N SER A 28 -24.67 9.08 33.75
CA SER A 28 -23.78 9.61 32.72
C SER A 28 -22.47 10.04 33.36
N SER A 29 -21.35 9.73 32.69
CA SER A 29 -20.02 10.19 33.09
C SER A 29 -19.38 10.86 31.89
N ASP A 30 -18.86 12.03 32.06
CA ASP A 30 -18.08 12.73 31.04
C ASP A 30 -16.67 12.13 31.00
N ALA A 31 -16.24 11.73 29.80
CA ALA A 31 -14.90 11.24 29.60
C ALA A 31 -14.24 12.00 28.46
N TYR A 32 -12.98 12.36 28.65
CA TYR A 32 -12.18 13.00 27.63
C TYR A 32 -11.27 11.96 26.97
N GLY A 33 -11.21 11.98 25.65
CA GLY A 33 -10.41 11.05 24.89
C GLY A 33 -10.03 11.59 23.51
N LYS A 34 -8.95 11.05 22.95
CA LYS A 34 -8.49 11.34 21.59
C LYS A 34 -8.78 10.18 20.68
N ILE A 35 -9.50 10.43 19.59
CA ILE A 35 -9.68 9.44 18.52
C ILE A 35 -8.43 9.45 17.65
N VAL A 36 -7.79 8.29 17.51
CA VAL A 36 -6.64 8.09 16.62
C VAL A 36 -6.93 6.93 15.66
N SER A 37 -6.43 7.05 14.45
CA SER A 37 -6.46 5.91 13.52
C SER A 37 -5.33 4.96 13.86
N SER A 38 -5.64 3.66 13.95
CA SER A 38 -4.64 2.60 14.16
C SER A 38 -3.80 2.35 12.90
N ARG A 39 -4.28 2.78 11.71
CA ARG A 39 -3.61 2.60 10.44
C ARG A 39 -3.36 3.94 9.77
N ILE A 40 -2.08 4.37 9.80
CA ILE A 40 -1.60 5.57 9.12
C ILE A 40 -0.50 5.14 8.15
N GLY A 41 -0.55 5.63 6.90
CA GLY A 41 0.43 5.32 5.88
C GLY A 41 0.88 6.56 5.12
N ASP A 42 2.11 6.50 4.61
CA ASP A 42 2.65 7.50 3.71
C ASP A 42 2.35 7.12 2.26
N LEU A 43 2.00 8.11 1.46
CA LEU A 43 1.83 8.00 0.02
C LEU A 43 3.07 8.57 -0.66
N ARG A 44 3.76 7.69 -1.41
CA ARG A 44 5.01 7.99 -2.12
C ARG A 44 5.02 7.24 -3.45
N PHE A 45 5.67 7.83 -4.46
CA PHE A 45 6.01 7.08 -5.66
C PHE A 45 7.24 6.21 -5.42
N GLY A 46 7.28 5.02 -6.03
CA GLY A 46 8.45 4.15 -5.98
C GLY A 46 9.58 4.59 -6.91
N VAL A 47 9.27 5.44 -7.90
CA VAL A 47 10.19 5.95 -8.91
C VAL A 47 10.13 7.47 -9.02
N SER A 48 11.21 8.08 -9.51
CA SER A 48 11.27 9.52 -9.75
C SER A 48 10.66 9.89 -11.09
N GLY A 49 10.03 11.06 -11.18
CA GLY A 49 9.49 11.56 -12.43
C GLY A 49 8.71 12.86 -12.29
N ARG A 50 8.25 13.41 -13.42
CA ARG A 50 7.41 14.60 -13.45
C ARG A 50 5.94 14.21 -13.29
N VAL A 51 5.21 14.93 -12.45
CA VAL A 51 3.76 14.73 -12.25
C VAL A 51 3.00 15.17 -13.49
N ASN A 52 2.32 14.24 -14.13
CA ASN A 52 1.48 14.49 -15.31
C ASN A 52 0.00 14.63 -14.96
N PHE A 53 -0.47 13.83 -14.00
CA PHE A 53 -1.89 13.78 -13.61
C PHE A 53 -2.05 13.79 -12.09
N ILE A 54 -3.01 14.57 -11.60
CA ILE A 54 -3.47 14.57 -10.21
C ILE A 54 -4.98 14.42 -10.22
N SER A 55 -5.51 13.49 -9.45
CA SER A 55 -6.95 13.29 -9.28
C SER A 55 -7.56 14.44 -8.47
N ASN A 56 -8.78 14.86 -8.81
CA ASN A 56 -9.55 15.84 -8.04
C ASN A 56 -9.80 15.39 -6.58
N SER A 57 -9.74 14.07 -6.32
CA SER A 57 -9.86 13.51 -4.98
C SER A 57 -8.53 13.51 -4.20
N PHE A 58 -7.42 13.98 -4.79
CA PHE A 58 -6.13 14.03 -4.09
C PHE A 58 -5.94 15.38 -3.37
N LEU A 59 -6.80 15.63 -2.39
CA LEU A 59 -6.86 16.84 -1.59
C LEU A 59 -6.92 16.50 -0.09
N ASN A 60 -6.51 17.46 0.76
CA ASN A 60 -6.60 17.31 2.20
C ASN A 60 -8.07 17.09 2.65
N GLY A 61 -8.29 16.10 3.51
CA GLY A 61 -9.60 15.73 4.03
C GLY A 61 -10.44 14.86 3.09
N ALA A 62 -10.04 14.67 1.82
CA ALA A 62 -10.78 13.86 0.88
C ALA A 62 -10.79 12.38 1.28
N TYR A 63 -11.94 11.72 1.11
CA TYR A 63 -12.07 10.28 1.27
C TYR A 63 -11.69 9.58 -0.04
N VAL A 64 -10.88 8.53 0.08
CA VAL A 64 -10.41 7.72 -1.05
C VAL A 64 -10.63 6.24 -0.77
N LYS A 65 -10.85 5.47 -1.83
CA LYS A 65 -11.05 4.01 -1.78
C LYS A 65 -9.76 3.27 -2.09
N ASN A 66 -9.63 2.07 -1.55
CA ASN A 66 -8.52 1.18 -1.90
C ASN A 66 -8.37 1.01 -3.41
N GLY A 67 -7.14 1.09 -3.92
CA GLY A 67 -6.82 1.02 -5.35
C GLY A 67 -7.10 2.28 -6.16
N GLN A 68 -7.78 3.28 -5.60
CA GLN A 68 -8.09 4.54 -6.31
C GLN A 68 -6.80 5.25 -6.74
N ILE A 69 -6.75 5.67 -8.00
CA ILE A 69 -5.61 6.42 -8.55
C ILE A 69 -5.67 7.86 -8.03
N LEU A 70 -4.57 8.29 -7.42
CA LEU A 70 -4.44 9.63 -6.84
C LEU A 70 -3.61 10.55 -7.72
N ALA A 71 -2.49 10.05 -8.27
CA ALA A 71 -1.64 10.79 -9.18
C ALA A 71 -0.89 9.85 -10.12
N LYS A 72 -0.37 10.39 -11.23
CA LYS A 72 0.49 9.67 -12.17
C LYS A 72 1.67 10.54 -12.57
N LEU A 73 2.84 9.91 -12.67
CA LEU A 73 4.00 10.50 -13.30
C LEU A 73 3.92 10.38 -14.84
N ASP A 74 4.75 11.12 -15.54
CA ASP A 74 4.97 10.92 -16.98
C ASP A 74 5.56 9.54 -17.23
N GLN A 75 4.85 8.73 -18.00
CA GLN A 75 5.17 7.32 -18.27
C GLN A 75 5.99 7.13 -19.55
N THR A 76 6.20 8.17 -20.34
CA THR A 76 6.79 8.10 -21.69
C THR A 76 8.12 7.36 -21.67
N ARG A 77 9.04 7.76 -20.81
CA ARG A 77 10.37 7.14 -20.72
C ARG A 77 10.32 5.66 -20.27
N PHE A 78 9.39 5.31 -19.38
CA PHE A 78 9.22 3.93 -18.90
C PHE A 78 8.66 3.01 -19.98
N LEU A 79 7.70 3.51 -20.77
CA LEU A 79 7.14 2.79 -21.93
C LEU A 79 8.19 2.55 -23.01
N LEU A 80 9.03 3.55 -23.30
CA LEU A 80 10.13 3.40 -24.26
C LEU A 80 11.17 2.38 -23.78
N GLU A 81 11.53 2.41 -22.49
CA GLU A 81 12.48 1.43 -21.93
C GLU A 81 11.93 0.02 -21.96
N ILE A 82 10.64 -0.20 -21.62
CA ILE A 82 9.98 -1.50 -21.76
C ILE A 82 10.01 -1.98 -23.21
N LYS A 83 9.73 -1.08 -24.18
CA LYS A 83 9.76 -1.42 -25.59
C LYS A 83 11.15 -1.88 -26.03
N LYS A 84 12.21 -1.16 -25.63
CA LYS A 84 13.61 -1.52 -25.90
C LYS A 84 13.93 -2.89 -25.30
N LEU A 85 13.66 -3.11 -24.01
CA LEU A 85 13.93 -4.36 -23.30
C LEU A 85 13.14 -5.55 -23.85
N ASN A 86 11.94 -5.32 -24.39
CA ASN A 86 11.19 -6.36 -25.10
C ASN A 86 11.93 -6.82 -26.35
N PHE A 87 12.46 -5.90 -27.17
CA PHE A 87 13.24 -6.26 -28.35
C PHE A 87 14.51 -7.02 -27.98
N GLU A 88 15.26 -6.56 -26.99
CA GLU A 88 16.46 -7.24 -26.48
C GLU A 88 16.15 -8.66 -25.99
N THR A 89 15.05 -8.81 -25.23
CA THR A 89 14.60 -10.13 -24.74
C THR A 89 14.19 -11.06 -25.88
N GLN A 90 13.51 -10.54 -26.89
CA GLN A 90 13.11 -11.29 -28.07
C GLN A 90 14.32 -11.74 -28.91
N GLU A 91 15.32 -10.88 -29.06
CA GLU A 91 16.59 -11.22 -29.71
C GLU A 91 17.28 -12.38 -28.99
N LEU A 92 17.47 -12.27 -27.66
CA LEU A 92 18.09 -13.33 -26.86
C LEU A 92 17.29 -14.63 -26.88
N ALA A 93 15.95 -14.56 -26.92
CA ALA A 93 15.09 -15.74 -27.08
C ALA A 93 15.35 -16.43 -28.41
N SER A 94 15.48 -15.68 -29.51
CA SER A 94 15.78 -16.19 -30.83
C SER A 94 17.18 -16.85 -30.91
N GLN A 95 18.17 -16.20 -30.31
CA GLN A 95 19.53 -16.73 -30.21
C GLN A 95 19.56 -18.05 -29.40
N LEU A 96 18.84 -18.09 -28.28
CA LEU A 96 18.72 -19.30 -27.45
C LEU A 96 18.06 -20.44 -28.23
N ASP A 97 17.02 -20.15 -29.01
CA ASP A 97 16.33 -21.17 -29.83
C ASP A 97 17.23 -21.72 -30.95
N ILE A 98 17.97 -20.87 -31.64
CA ILE A 98 18.97 -21.27 -32.61
C ILE A 98 20.02 -22.18 -31.95
N ARG A 99 20.53 -21.80 -30.78
CA ARG A 99 21.53 -22.58 -30.03
C ARG A 99 20.98 -23.94 -29.60
N LYS A 100 19.72 -24.02 -29.14
CA LYS A 100 19.08 -25.32 -28.84
C LYS A 100 19.02 -26.25 -30.05
N ARG A 101 18.68 -25.72 -31.23
CA ARG A 101 18.68 -26.50 -32.47
C ARG A 101 20.08 -26.96 -32.87
N GLN A 102 21.10 -26.10 -32.67
CA GLN A 102 22.50 -26.46 -32.90
C GLN A 102 22.95 -27.61 -31.99
N ILE A 103 22.67 -27.53 -30.71
CA ILE A 103 23.03 -28.58 -29.74
C ILE A 103 22.38 -29.91 -30.11
N LYS A 104 21.12 -29.90 -30.57
CA LYS A 104 20.46 -31.13 -31.04
C LYS A 104 21.23 -31.77 -32.23
N ARG A 105 21.74 -30.96 -33.16
CA ARG A 105 22.57 -31.42 -34.26
C ARG A 105 23.93 -31.95 -33.78
N TYR A 106 24.63 -31.20 -32.89
CA TYR A 106 25.91 -31.64 -32.31
C TYR A 106 25.78 -32.98 -31.56
N LYS A 107 24.69 -33.18 -30.84
CA LYS A 107 24.42 -34.46 -30.17
C LYS A 107 24.35 -35.62 -31.13
N SER A 108 23.70 -35.45 -32.29
CA SER A 108 23.68 -36.47 -33.36
C SER A 108 25.08 -36.70 -33.98
N MET A 109 25.86 -35.64 -34.22
CA MET A 109 27.23 -35.73 -34.74
C MET A 109 28.19 -36.41 -33.76
N LEU A 110 27.98 -36.23 -32.46
CA LEU A 110 28.76 -36.92 -31.42
C LEU A 110 28.47 -38.43 -31.43
N SER A 111 27.19 -38.84 -31.55
CA SER A 111 26.82 -40.28 -31.61
C SER A 111 27.40 -40.99 -32.81
N THR A 112 27.62 -40.29 -33.93
CA THR A 112 28.26 -40.80 -35.13
C THR A 112 29.80 -40.59 -35.14
N LYS A 113 30.40 -40.15 -34.03
CA LYS A 113 31.82 -39.85 -33.85
C LYS A 113 32.42 -38.83 -34.83
N VAL A 114 31.57 -37.96 -35.39
CA VAL A 114 31.98 -36.87 -36.31
C VAL A 114 32.65 -35.72 -35.55
N ILE A 115 32.28 -35.52 -34.27
CA ILE A 115 32.88 -34.52 -33.40
C ILE A 115 33.39 -35.15 -32.10
N SER A 116 34.33 -34.46 -31.43
CA SER A 116 34.83 -34.86 -30.10
C SER A 116 33.88 -34.50 -28.99
N GLN A 117 33.97 -35.22 -27.86
CA GLN A 117 33.24 -34.90 -26.63
C GLN A 117 33.52 -33.45 -26.18
N ASN A 118 34.80 -33.03 -26.16
CA ASN A 118 35.18 -31.65 -25.82
C ASN A 118 34.45 -30.59 -26.65
N LYS A 119 34.28 -30.85 -27.97
CA LYS A 119 33.57 -29.90 -28.82
C LYS A 119 32.09 -29.80 -28.42
N TYR A 120 31.46 -30.94 -28.14
CA TYR A 120 30.07 -30.94 -27.66
C TYR A 120 29.91 -30.24 -26.31
N ASP A 121 30.80 -30.48 -25.35
CA ASP A 121 30.77 -29.90 -24.02
C ASP A 121 30.95 -28.36 -24.08
N ASN A 122 31.85 -27.86 -24.91
CA ASN A 122 31.99 -26.42 -25.16
C ASN A 122 30.70 -25.79 -25.71
N GLU A 123 30.00 -26.47 -26.59
CA GLU A 123 28.71 -25.98 -27.11
C GLU A 123 27.60 -26.00 -26.04
N LEU A 124 27.60 -26.96 -25.11
CA LEU A 124 26.71 -26.97 -23.94
C LEU A 124 26.95 -25.79 -23.02
N ILE A 125 28.24 -25.43 -22.82
CA ILE A 125 28.59 -24.23 -22.03
C ILE A 125 28.00 -22.97 -22.69
N LEU A 126 28.09 -22.83 -24.01
CA LEU A 126 27.52 -21.72 -24.76
C LEU A 126 25.99 -21.70 -24.69
N LEU A 127 25.34 -22.88 -24.74
CA LEU A 127 23.89 -22.98 -24.54
C LEU A 127 23.51 -22.50 -23.14
N SER A 128 24.24 -22.92 -22.11
CA SER A 128 24.00 -22.47 -20.71
C SER A 128 24.16 -20.97 -20.57
N LYS A 129 25.18 -20.37 -21.19
CA LYS A 129 25.38 -18.93 -21.25
C LYS A 129 24.18 -18.21 -21.86
N ASN A 130 23.77 -18.61 -23.09
CA ASN A 130 22.63 -17.98 -23.78
C ASN A 130 21.34 -18.09 -22.95
N LYS A 131 21.13 -19.24 -22.29
CA LYS A 131 19.98 -19.42 -21.38
C LYS A 131 20.02 -18.45 -20.18
N SER A 132 21.20 -18.26 -19.60
CA SER A 132 21.40 -17.34 -18.49
C SER A 132 21.18 -15.89 -18.92
N ASP A 133 21.69 -15.49 -20.09
CA ASP A 133 21.53 -14.14 -20.64
C ASP A 133 20.04 -13.85 -20.94
N PHE A 134 19.32 -14.80 -21.54
CA PHE A 134 17.87 -14.69 -21.76
C PHE A 134 17.10 -14.56 -20.45
N ASN A 135 17.40 -15.37 -19.43
CA ASN A 135 16.75 -15.28 -18.12
C ASN A 135 17.02 -13.94 -17.43
N ARG A 136 18.25 -13.43 -17.54
CA ARG A 136 18.62 -12.11 -17.00
C ARG A 136 17.82 -10.99 -17.69
N SER A 137 17.69 -11.03 -19.02
CA SER A 137 16.92 -10.02 -19.76
C SER A 137 15.44 -10.02 -19.37
N LYS A 138 14.85 -11.18 -19.11
CA LYS A 138 13.48 -11.29 -18.59
C LYS A 138 13.31 -10.59 -17.23
N ILE A 139 14.26 -10.80 -16.32
CA ILE A 139 14.22 -10.17 -14.99
C ILE A 139 14.32 -8.64 -15.12
N ILE A 140 15.19 -8.15 -15.99
CA ILE A 140 15.34 -6.71 -16.25
C ILE A 140 14.04 -6.13 -16.84
N LEU A 141 13.42 -6.84 -17.79
CA LEU A 141 12.13 -6.46 -18.37
C LEU A 141 11.01 -6.41 -17.31
N GLU A 142 10.92 -7.41 -16.44
CA GLU A 142 9.93 -7.41 -15.35
C GLU A 142 10.15 -6.25 -14.37
N LYS A 143 11.42 -5.94 -14.05
CA LYS A 143 11.75 -4.76 -13.24
C LYS A 143 11.27 -3.46 -13.91
N ALA A 144 11.49 -3.29 -15.21
CA ALA A 144 11.04 -2.11 -15.93
C ALA A 144 9.49 -2.00 -15.95
N LYS A 145 8.77 -3.12 -16.01
CA LYS A 145 7.30 -3.14 -15.88
C LYS A 145 6.85 -2.74 -14.46
N GLN A 146 7.57 -3.18 -13.43
CA GLN A 146 7.31 -2.77 -12.06
C GLN A 146 7.55 -1.26 -11.90
N ASP A 147 8.65 -0.74 -12.44
CA ASP A 147 8.95 0.71 -12.43
C ASP A 147 7.83 1.51 -13.11
N LEU A 148 7.26 1.01 -14.21
CA LEU A 148 6.08 1.61 -14.85
C LEU A 148 4.86 1.58 -13.93
N SER A 149 4.61 0.46 -13.25
CA SER A 149 3.51 0.36 -12.27
C SER A 149 3.68 1.39 -11.14
N ASP A 150 4.91 1.59 -10.69
CA ASP A 150 5.26 2.49 -9.59
C ASP A 150 5.18 3.98 -9.99
N THR A 151 4.94 4.29 -11.28
CA THR A 151 4.56 5.65 -11.75
C THR A 151 3.13 6.04 -11.39
N ILE A 152 2.31 5.10 -10.90
CA ILE A 152 0.91 5.34 -10.56
C ILE A 152 0.75 5.29 -9.04
N LEU A 153 0.46 6.43 -8.45
CA LEU A 153 0.15 6.50 -7.03
C LEU A 153 -1.30 6.09 -6.78
N ARG A 154 -1.48 5.03 -5.99
CA ARG A 154 -2.80 4.53 -5.58
C ARG A 154 -2.96 4.57 -4.07
N ALA A 155 -4.21 4.76 -3.61
CA ALA A 155 -4.56 4.57 -2.21
C ALA A 155 -4.43 3.07 -1.84
N LYS A 156 -3.74 2.79 -0.72
CA LYS A 156 -3.47 1.42 -0.28
C LYS A 156 -4.64 0.79 0.49
N TYR A 157 -5.56 1.61 1.01
CA TYR A 157 -6.77 1.20 1.74
C TYR A 157 -7.80 2.34 1.73
N ASN A 158 -9.00 2.09 2.23
CA ASN A 158 -10.04 3.10 2.40
C ASN A 158 -9.67 4.07 3.51
N GLY A 159 -9.77 5.38 3.27
CA GLY A 159 -9.39 6.35 4.29
C GLY A 159 -9.46 7.79 3.83
N ARG A 160 -8.98 8.70 4.68
CA ARG A 160 -8.89 10.12 4.37
C ARG A 160 -7.44 10.56 4.22
N LEU A 161 -7.25 11.53 3.33
CA LEU A 161 -5.94 12.11 3.03
C LEU A 161 -5.65 13.32 3.90
N TYR A 162 -4.38 13.52 4.27
CA TYR A 162 -3.91 14.74 4.90
C TYR A 162 -2.44 15.02 4.54
N ASN A 163 -1.98 16.26 4.76
CA ASN A 163 -0.64 16.72 4.38
C ASN A 163 -0.32 16.50 2.89
N VAL A 164 -1.31 16.71 2.02
CA VAL A 164 -1.11 16.57 0.57
C VAL A 164 -0.23 17.73 0.07
N LYS A 165 0.93 17.36 -0.50
CA LYS A 165 1.96 18.29 -1.03
C LYS A 165 2.39 17.82 -2.40
N ILE A 166 1.63 18.16 -3.43
CA ILE A 166 1.93 17.80 -4.82
C ILE A 166 1.34 18.84 -5.78
N ASN A 167 2.09 19.16 -6.83
CA ASN A 167 1.64 20.04 -7.89
C ASN A 167 1.84 19.37 -9.25
N LYS A 168 0.93 19.65 -10.19
CA LYS A 168 1.06 19.20 -11.58
C LYS A 168 2.30 19.84 -12.21
N GLY A 169 3.09 19.05 -12.93
CA GLY A 169 4.34 19.48 -13.54
C GLY A 169 5.56 19.45 -12.60
N GLN A 170 5.37 19.27 -11.31
CA GLN A 170 6.46 19.12 -10.34
C GLN A 170 7.27 17.85 -10.63
N PHE A 171 8.59 17.92 -10.42
CA PHE A 171 9.45 16.74 -10.41
C PHE A 171 9.50 16.16 -9.00
N ILE A 172 9.22 14.87 -8.87
CA ILE A 172 9.20 14.14 -7.60
C ILE A 172 10.35 13.14 -7.59
N SER A 173 11.09 13.12 -6.48
CA SER A 173 12.11 12.10 -6.24
C SER A 173 11.49 10.80 -5.74
N SER A 174 12.16 9.66 -5.97
CA SER A 174 11.72 8.38 -5.40
C SER A 174 11.68 8.46 -3.87
N ASN A 175 10.65 7.87 -3.27
CA ASN A 175 10.42 7.86 -1.83
C ASN A 175 10.10 9.24 -1.19
N GLU A 176 9.94 10.32 -1.97
CA GLU A 176 9.46 11.60 -1.46
C GLU A 176 8.02 11.46 -0.92
N LYS A 177 7.80 11.95 0.29
CA LYS A 177 6.49 11.88 0.95
C LYS A 177 5.57 12.97 0.40
N LEU A 178 4.46 12.55 -0.22
CA LEU A 178 3.52 13.45 -0.90
C LEU A 178 2.25 13.70 -0.11
N ALA A 179 1.83 12.72 0.66
CA ALA A 179 0.64 12.79 1.51
C ALA A 179 0.67 11.70 2.57
N ASN A 180 -0.25 11.80 3.51
CA ASN A 180 -0.59 10.72 4.42
C ASN A 180 -2.02 10.26 4.15
N ILE A 181 -2.27 8.98 4.41
CA ILE A 181 -3.61 8.39 4.44
C ILE A 181 -3.83 7.78 5.83
N PHE A 182 -5.02 7.96 6.40
CA PHE A 182 -5.44 7.26 7.62
C PHE A 182 -6.74 6.52 7.39
N SER A 183 -6.84 5.32 7.96
CA SER A 183 -8.07 4.53 7.92
C SER A 183 -9.16 5.19 8.76
N THR A 184 -10.39 5.20 8.23
CA THR A 184 -11.59 5.62 8.96
C THR A 184 -12.36 4.43 9.54
N GLU A 185 -11.95 3.22 9.22
CA GLU A 185 -12.58 1.96 9.67
C GLU A 185 -11.92 1.42 10.95
N ASP A 186 -10.62 1.71 11.12
CA ASP A 186 -9.82 1.25 12.25
C ASP A 186 -9.51 2.45 13.18
N LEU A 187 -10.49 2.88 13.96
CA LEU A 187 -10.34 3.98 14.93
C LEU A 187 -10.17 3.40 16.33
N SER A 188 -9.25 3.98 17.10
CA SER A 188 -9.05 3.70 18.52
C SER A 188 -9.31 4.95 19.34
N LEU A 189 -10.05 4.79 20.46
CA LEU A 189 -10.24 5.85 21.45
C LEU A 189 -9.17 5.69 22.53
N ILE A 190 -8.30 6.67 22.65
CA ILE A 190 -7.30 6.74 23.72
C ILE A 190 -7.86 7.65 24.81
N HIS A 191 -8.10 7.09 25.99
CA HIS A 191 -8.41 7.88 27.21
C HIS A 191 -7.19 8.72 27.58
N ILE A 192 -7.42 9.99 27.83
CA ILE A 192 -6.41 10.93 28.35
C ILE A 192 -6.66 11.12 29.84
#